data_6d732f4ec89ec058e98325a16b8de926
#
_entry.id   6d732f4ec89ec058e98325a16b8de926
#
_cell.length_a   1.000
_cell.length_b   1.000
_cell.length_c   1.000
_cell.angle_alpha   90.00
_cell.angle_beta   90.00
_cell.angle_gamma   90.00
#
_symmetry.space_group_name_H-M   'P 1'
#
loop_
_entity.id
_entity.type
_entity.pdbx_description
1 polymer ?
#
loop_
_entity_poly.entity_id
_entity_poly.type
_entity_poly.pdbx_seq_one_letter_code
_entity_poly.pdbx_strand_id
1 'polypeptide(L)'
;QIKGPSLQEWAHEGVLANMDDVAKAEHWDELLPKVVSDIMKYQGHYIAAPVNVHRVNWLWANPEVFQKAGAKLPTNWDEFFVAAEALKKAGVIPVAHGGQNWQDFTTFESVALGVGGPDFYKKALVQLDPATLKSATMEKVLTTFKKVKDYTDKNAPGRDWNLATAMVINGQAGMQLMGDWAKGEFLAAGKVPGKDFVCVAAPGTAKAYTFNVDSFAMFKLKDGPNQQAQKDLAAAIMGPQFQEVFNLNKGSIPVRLNMPMDKFDDCAKTSTKDFVDTSKSGALLPSIAHGMAVPSAAEGAIKDAVSQFWNTDKMTAKDAMDKIAAAAKMH
;
A
#
# COMPACT_ATOMS: atom_id res chain seq x y z
N GLN A 1 0.21 10.70 -14.41
CA GLN A 1 0.29 10.32 -12.99
C GLN A 1 1.71 9.88 -12.66
N ILE A 2 2.32 10.55 -11.67
CA ILE A 2 3.67 10.24 -11.17
C ILE A 2 3.62 10.34 -9.65
N LYS A 3 4.35 9.49 -8.94
CA LYS A 3 4.28 9.43 -7.48
C LYS A 3 5.61 9.05 -6.83
N GLY A 4 5.74 9.40 -5.55
CA GLY A 4 6.87 9.03 -4.71
C GLY A 4 8.22 9.53 -5.22
N PRO A 5 9.30 8.77 -5.01
CA PRO A 5 10.65 9.14 -5.49
C PRO A 5 10.76 9.38 -6.99
N SER A 6 9.92 8.75 -7.82
CA SER A 6 9.88 9.03 -9.26
C SER A 6 9.50 10.48 -9.53
N LEU A 7 8.66 11.08 -8.68
CA LEU A 7 8.32 12.49 -8.76
C LEU A 7 9.55 13.38 -8.55
N GLN A 8 10.41 13.01 -7.59
CA GLN A 8 11.66 13.70 -7.32
C GLN A 8 12.64 13.59 -8.49
N GLU A 9 12.71 12.42 -9.10
CA GLU A 9 13.57 12.18 -10.29
C GLU A 9 13.16 13.09 -11.44
N TRP A 10 11.86 13.20 -11.73
CA TRP A 10 11.34 14.12 -12.75
C TRP A 10 11.59 15.59 -12.40
N ALA A 11 11.42 15.94 -11.14
CA ALA A 11 11.67 17.32 -10.68
C ALA A 11 13.15 17.70 -10.84
N HIS A 12 14.07 16.76 -10.62
CA HIS A 12 15.50 16.97 -10.81
C HIS A 12 15.84 17.34 -12.26
N GLU A 13 15.08 16.83 -13.23
CA GLU A 13 15.26 17.18 -14.65
C GLU A 13 14.79 18.59 -14.99
N GLY A 14 14.18 19.31 -14.04
CA GLY A 14 13.76 20.70 -14.21
C GLY A 14 12.53 20.89 -15.09
N VAL A 15 11.75 19.85 -15.34
CA VAL A 15 10.59 19.91 -16.24
C VAL A 15 9.26 20.08 -15.53
N LEU A 16 9.24 20.09 -14.19
CA LEU A 16 8.00 20.24 -13.42
C LEU A 16 7.75 21.69 -13.03
N ALA A 17 6.48 22.10 -13.10
CA ALA A 17 6.05 23.44 -12.75
C ALA A 17 5.96 23.60 -11.23
N ASN A 18 6.26 24.82 -10.76
CA ASN A 18 6.08 25.21 -9.36
C ASN A 18 4.61 25.58 -9.12
N MET A 19 3.96 24.88 -8.20
CA MET A 19 2.55 25.08 -7.83
C MET A 19 2.39 25.84 -6.51
N ASP A 20 3.41 26.51 -6.01
CA ASP A 20 3.35 27.19 -4.71
C ASP A 20 2.27 28.27 -4.64
N ASP A 21 2.00 28.99 -5.73
CA ASP A 21 0.95 30.03 -5.76
C ASP A 21 -0.41 29.41 -5.41
N VAL A 22 -0.75 28.29 -6.05
CA VAL A 22 -1.99 27.56 -5.80
C VAL A 22 -1.99 26.97 -4.39
N ALA A 23 -0.90 26.30 -4.01
CA ALA A 23 -0.77 25.66 -2.71
C ALA A 23 -0.93 26.66 -1.56
N LYS A 24 -0.37 27.84 -1.70
CA LYS A 24 -0.48 28.90 -0.71
C LYS A 24 -1.90 29.49 -0.65
N ALA A 25 -2.48 29.78 -1.81
CA ALA A 25 -3.84 30.33 -1.90
C ALA A 25 -4.88 29.35 -1.34
N GLU A 26 -4.70 28.04 -1.56
CA GLU A 26 -5.62 26.98 -1.15
C GLU A 26 -5.20 26.30 0.17
N HIS A 27 -4.19 26.78 0.85
CA HIS A 27 -3.75 26.30 2.17
C HIS A 27 -3.35 24.83 2.20
N TRP A 28 -2.62 24.35 1.20
CA TRP A 28 -2.23 22.92 1.11
C TRP A 28 -1.41 22.45 2.31
N ASP A 29 -0.50 23.26 2.84
CA ASP A 29 0.30 22.87 4.00
C ASP A 29 -0.54 22.58 5.24
N GLU A 30 -1.69 23.25 5.38
CA GLU A 30 -2.62 23.08 6.50
C GLU A 30 -3.57 21.90 6.27
N LEU A 31 -3.86 21.58 5.01
CA LEU A 31 -4.83 20.57 4.61
C LEU A 31 -4.24 19.19 4.37
N LEU A 32 -2.91 19.09 4.30
CA LEU A 32 -2.19 17.83 4.07
C LEU A 32 -1.38 17.46 5.30
N PRO A 33 -1.31 16.16 5.64
CA PRO A 33 -0.30 15.70 6.60
C PRO A 33 1.10 16.04 6.09
N LYS A 34 2.02 16.34 7.02
CA LYS A 34 3.39 16.72 6.65
C LYS A 34 4.08 15.69 5.77
N VAL A 35 3.90 14.39 6.05
CA VAL A 35 4.51 13.32 5.26
C VAL A 35 4.04 13.36 3.80
N VAL A 36 2.80 13.71 3.55
CA VAL A 36 2.26 13.84 2.18
C VAL A 36 2.75 15.12 1.53
N SER A 37 2.67 16.26 2.22
CA SER A 37 3.13 17.53 1.66
C SER A 37 4.62 17.48 1.31
N ASP A 38 5.44 16.84 2.14
CA ASP A 38 6.87 16.68 1.85
C ASP A 38 7.13 15.87 0.56
N ILE A 39 6.33 14.83 0.31
CA ILE A 39 6.43 14.02 -0.92
C ILE A 39 6.02 14.82 -2.18
N MET A 40 5.06 15.73 -2.03
CA MET A 40 4.58 16.58 -3.13
C MET A 40 5.50 17.75 -3.45
N LYS A 41 6.58 17.91 -2.68
CA LYS A 41 7.54 19.02 -2.83
C LYS A 41 8.89 18.53 -3.35
N TYR A 42 9.52 19.40 -4.12
CA TYR A 42 10.93 19.30 -4.50
C TYR A 42 11.64 20.59 -4.07
N GLN A 43 12.69 20.46 -3.25
CA GLN A 43 13.42 21.61 -2.70
C GLN A 43 12.48 22.65 -2.04
N GLY A 44 11.47 22.16 -1.33
CA GLY A 44 10.50 22.99 -0.61
C GLY A 44 9.36 23.56 -1.45
N HIS A 45 9.27 23.20 -2.73
CA HIS A 45 8.24 23.73 -3.66
C HIS A 45 7.30 22.63 -4.13
N TYR A 46 6.00 22.91 -4.12
CA TYR A 46 4.99 21.98 -4.65
C TYR A 46 5.13 21.79 -6.16
N ILE A 47 5.19 20.54 -6.58
CA ILE A 47 5.36 20.13 -7.98
C ILE A 47 4.28 19.16 -8.47
N ALA A 48 3.37 18.77 -7.60
CA ALA A 48 2.28 17.83 -7.91
C ALA A 48 1.09 18.11 -7.01
N ALA A 49 -0.09 17.66 -7.46
CA ALA A 49 -1.33 17.69 -6.69
C ALA A 49 -1.73 16.25 -6.32
N PRO A 50 -1.87 15.93 -5.02
CA PRO A 50 -2.28 14.60 -4.60
C PRO A 50 -3.79 14.41 -4.73
N VAL A 51 -4.22 13.20 -5.13
CA VAL A 51 -5.64 12.90 -5.37
C VAL A 51 -6.26 12.02 -4.30
N ASN A 52 -5.47 11.19 -3.65
CA ASN A 52 -5.96 10.19 -2.69
C ASN A 52 -4.89 9.70 -1.76
N VAL A 53 -5.33 8.90 -0.77
CA VAL A 53 -4.46 7.99 -0.04
C VAL A 53 -5.04 6.59 -0.17
N HIS A 54 -4.21 5.64 -0.62
CA HIS A 54 -4.47 4.21 -0.51
C HIS A 54 -3.81 3.66 0.74
N ARG A 55 -4.55 2.89 1.53
CA ARG A 55 -3.96 2.04 2.55
C ARG A 55 -3.58 0.70 1.94
N VAL A 56 -2.33 0.30 2.08
CA VAL A 56 -1.82 -0.94 1.50
C VAL A 56 -1.93 -2.12 2.47
N ASN A 57 -1.73 -1.90 3.76
CA ASN A 57 -1.69 -2.95 4.78
C ASN A 57 -3.07 -3.41 5.25
N TRP A 58 -3.86 -3.94 4.32
CA TRP A 58 -5.18 -4.52 4.58
C TRP A 58 -5.18 -6.04 4.38
N LEU A 59 -6.01 -6.70 5.19
CA LEU A 59 -6.46 -8.07 4.97
C LEU A 59 -7.95 -8.04 4.64
N TRP A 60 -8.31 -8.63 3.53
CA TRP A 60 -9.70 -8.79 3.06
C TRP A 60 -10.12 -10.21 3.30
N ALA A 61 -11.25 -10.43 3.98
CA ALA A 61 -11.71 -11.76 4.34
C ALA A 61 -13.19 -11.95 4.02
N ASN A 62 -13.56 -13.21 3.72
CA ASN A 62 -14.94 -13.64 3.55
C ASN A 62 -15.42 -14.21 4.89
N PRO A 63 -16.30 -13.50 5.63
CA PRO A 63 -16.73 -13.94 6.96
C PRO A 63 -17.52 -15.24 6.96
N GLU A 64 -18.27 -15.54 5.91
CA GLU A 64 -19.00 -16.79 5.78
C GLU A 64 -18.03 -17.98 5.68
N VAL A 65 -16.99 -17.85 4.87
CA VAL A 65 -15.94 -18.87 4.72
C VAL A 65 -15.23 -19.11 6.05
N PHE A 66 -14.88 -18.04 6.77
CA PHE A 66 -14.26 -18.13 8.08
C PHE A 66 -15.17 -18.83 9.09
N GLN A 67 -16.45 -18.48 9.12
CA GLN A 67 -17.42 -19.06 10.03
C GLN A 67 -17.57 -20.57 9.79
N LYS A 68 -17.73 -20.99 8.54
CA LYS A 68 -17.85 -22.42 8.17
C LYS A 68 -16.60 -23.23 8.53
N ALA A 69 -15.43 -22.61 8.47
CA ALA A 69 -14.17 -23.26 8.82
C ALA A 69 -13.86 -23.21 10.32
N GLY A 70 -14.66 -22.51 11.11
CA GLY A 70 -14.37 -22.27 12.53
C GLY A 70 -13.12 -21.42 12.74
N ALA A 71 -12.74 -20.61 11.77
CA ALA A 71 -11.57 -19.75 11.82
C ALA A 71 -11.90 -18.36 12.38
N LYS A 72 -10.95 -17.75 13.08
CA LYS A 72 -11.06 -16.36 13.58
C LYS A 72 -10.22 -15.44 12.72
N LEU A 73 -10.69 -14.19 12.58
CA LEU A 73 -9.88 -13.16 11.92
C LEU A 73 -8.58 -12.92 12.68
N PRO A 74 -7.42 -13.00 12.00
CA PRO A 74 -6.14 -12.89 12.67
C PRO A 74 -5.77 -11.44 12.99
N THR A 75 -5.14 -11.23 14.15
CA THR A 75 -4.60 -9.92 14.57
C THR A 75 -3.08 -9.86 14.56
N ASN A 76 -2.43 -11.02 14.45
CA ASN A 76 -0.98 -11.15 14.31
C ASN A 76 -0.64 -12.34 13.39
N TRP A 77 0.64 -12.53 13.08
CA TRP A 77 1.03 -13.57 12.12
C TRP A 77 0.88 -14.98 12.67
N ASP A 78 1.03 -15.20 13.98
CA ASP A 78 0.77 -16.51 14.56
C ASP A 78 -0.71 -16.90 14.41
N GLU A 79 -1.61 -15.98 14.70
CA GLU A 79 -3.06 -16.17 14.50
C GLU A 79 -3.41 -16.33 13.01
N PHE A 80 -2.69 -15.64 12.13
CA PHE A 80 -2.87 -15.80 10.69
C PHE A 80 -2.63 -17.24 10.26
N PHE A 81 -1.58 -17.88 10.73
CA PHE A 81 -1.28 -19.28 10.38
C PHE A 81 -2.29 -20.24 11.01
N VAL A 82 -2.79 -19.97 12.21
CA VAL A 82 -3.88 -20.75 12.82
C VAL A 82 -5.14 -20.68 11.95
N ALA A 83 -5.54 -19.47 11.53
CA ALA A 83 -6.69 -19.28 10.65
C ALA A 83 -6.49 -19.96 9.29
N ALA A 84 -5.29 -19.80 8.69
CA ALA A 84 -4.96 -20.42 7.42
C ALA A 84 -5.04 -21.95 7.49
N GLU A 85 -4.56 -22.56 8.57
CA GLU A 85 -4.64 -23.99 8.76
C GLU A 85 -6.10 -24.47 8.90
N ALA A 86 -6.92 -23.73 9.63
CA ALA A 86 -8.35 -24.06 9.77
C ALA A 86 -9.07 -23.99 8.42
N LEU A 87 -8.77 -22.98 7.59
CA LEU A 87 -9.32 -22.84 6.24
C LEU A 87 -8.89 -24.01 5.35
N LYS A 88 -7.62 -24.37 5.41
CA LYS A 88 -7.08 -25.50 4.63
C LYS A 88 -7.76 -26.81 4.99
N LYS A 89 -7.97 -27.09 6.27
CA LYS A 89 -8.69 -28.28 6.74
C LYS A 89 -10.14 -28.30 6.28
N ALA A 90 -10.76 -27.14 6.13
CA ALA A 90 -12.13 -27.02 5.62
C ALA A 90 -12.22 -27.14 4.09
N GLY A 91 -11.11 -27.39 3.39
CA GLY A 91 -11.07 -27.55 1.95
C GLY A 91 -11.08 -26.23 1.16
N VAL A 92 -10.77 -25.13 1.81
CA VAL A 92 -10.75 -23.79 1.21
C VAL A 92 -9.29 -23.38 0.98
N ILE A 93 -9.00 -22.66 -0.12
CA ILE A 93 -7.71 -22.03 -0.31
C ILE A 93 -7.58 -20.95 0.77
N PRO A 94 -6.62 -21.02 1.68
CA PRO A 94 -6.54 -20.04 2.76
C PRO A 94 -6.31 -18.62 2.27
N VAL A 95 -5.35 -18.43 1.34
CA VAL A 95 -4.92 -17.13 0.86
C VAL A 95 -5.06 -17.05 -0.66
N ALA A 96 -5.89 -16.13 -1.14
CA ALA A 96 -5.92 -15.75 -2.54
C ALA A 96 -4.72 -14.83 -2.82
N HIS A 97 -3.81 -15.29 -3.66
CA HIS A 97 -2.59 -14.56 -3.98
C HIS A 97 -2.48 -14.31 -5.48
N GLY A 98 -2.11 -13.10 -5.85
CA GLY A 98 -1.71 -12.77 -7.22
C GLY A 98 -0.19 -12.86 -7.36
N GLY A 99 0.27 -13.40 -8.50
CA GLY A 99 1.66 -13.85 -8.66
C GLY A 99 2.59 -12.87 -9.38
N GLN A 100 2.25 -11.60 -9.47
CA GLN A 100 3.15 -10.58 -10.00
C GLN A 100 4.09 -10.07 -8.90
N ASN A 101 5.26 -9.57 -9.25
CA ASN A 101 6.28 -9.20 -8.25
C ASN A 101 5.80 -8.15 -7.23
N TRP A 102 5.01 -7.18 -7.66
CA TRP A 102 4.47 -6.16 -6.76
C TRP A 102 3.48 -6.74 -5.74
N GLN A 103 2.75 -7.80 -6.12
CA GLN A 103 1.84 -8.49 -5.22
C GLN A 103 2.60 -9.33 -4.19
N ASP A 104 3.65 -10.01 -4.61
CA ASP A 104 4.56 -10.70 -3.69
C ASP A 104 5.12 -9.72 -2.69
N PHE A 105 5.56 -8.56 -3.16
CA PHE A 105 6.12 -7.53 -2.29
C PHE A 105 5.08 -6.88 -1.39
N THR A 106 3.85 -6.71 -1.84
CA THR A 106 2.75 -6.22 -0.99
C THR A 106 2.55 -7.13 0.23
N THR A 107 2.59 -8.44 0.03
CA THR A 107 2.56 -9.41 1.13
C THR A 107 3.82 -9.30 2.00
N PHE A 108 4.99 -9.23 1.38
CA PHE A 108 6.27 -9.12 2.09
C PHE A 108 6.32 -7.90 3.01
N GLU A 109 5.94 -6.72 2.53
CA GLU A 109 6.01 -5.51 3.35
C GLU A 109 5.01 -5.53 4.52
N SER A 110 3.87 -6.18 4.38
CA SER A 110 2.94 -6.39 5.49
C SER A 110 3.51 -7.37 6.53
N VAL A 111 4.23 -8.40 6.09
CA VAL A 111 4.96 -9.29 7.00
C VAL A 111 6.08 -8.54 7.72
N ALA A 112 6.86 -7.76 6.99
CA ALA A 112 7.95 -6.96 7.55
C ALA A 112 7.44 -5.99 8.63
N LEU A 113 6.33 -5.32 8.37
CA LEU A 113 5.72 -4.39 9.31
C LEU A 113 5.17 -5.11 10.54
N GLY A 114 4.45 -6.21 10.35
CA GLY A 114 3.81 -6.94 11.45
C GLY A 114 4.79 -7.70 12.33
N VAL A 115 5.88 -8.22 11.77
CA VAL A 115 6.93 -8.95 12.50
C VAL A 115 7.95 -8.01 13.10
N GLY A 116 8.40 -7.02 12.34
CA GLY A 116 9.48 -6.12 12.75
C GLY A 116 9.04 -4.85 13.44
N GLY A 117 7.83 -4.39 13.17
CA GLY A 117 7.30 -3.12 13.67
C GLY A 117 7.67 -1.92 12.80
N PRO A 118 7.08 -0.72 13.12
CA PRO A 118 7.28 0.49 12.32
C PRO A 118 8.74 0.96 12.22
N ASP A 119 9.50 0.90 13.30
CA ASP A 119 10.91 1.33 13.30
C ASP A 119 11.78 0.44 12.43
N PHE A 120 11.57 -0.88 12.51
CA PHE A 120 12.24 -1.83 11.64
C PHE A 120 11.91 -1.58 10.17
N TYR A 121 10.62 -1.41 9.87
CA TYR A 121 10.16 -1.12 8.51
C TYR A 121 10.84 0.13 7.94
N LYS A 122 10.88 1.19 8.72
CA LYS A 122 11.51 2.46 8.32
C LYS A 122 13.00 2.27 8.01
N LYS A 123 13.74 1.62 8.89
CA LYS A 123 15.18 1.39 8.70
C LYS A 123 15.46 0.48 7.52
N ALA A 124 14.72 -0.62 7.38
CA ALA A 124 14.97 -1.62 6.35
C ALA A 124 14.43 -1.18 4.98
N LEU A 125 13.19 -0.71 4.91
CA LEU A 125 12.45 -0.56 3.66
C LEU A 125 12.28 0.90 3.21
N VAL A 126 12.68 1.86 4.02
CA VAL A 126 12.67 3.28 3.63
C VAL A 126 14.12 3.79 3.56
N GLN A 127 14.88 3.58 4.62
CA GLN A 127 16.26 4.03 4.71
C GLN A 127 17.26 3.06 4.07
N LEU A 128 16.83 1.83 3.80
CA LEU A 128 17.68 0.77 3.21
C LEU A 128 18.98 0.56 4.00
N ASP A 129 18.89 0.57 5.33
CA ASP A 129 20.03 0.42 6.21
C ASP A 129 20.67 -0.98 6.07
N PRO A 130 21.96 -1.08 5.66
CA PRO A 130 22.58 -2.37 5.38
C PRO A 130 22.56 -3.36 6.56
N ALA A 131 22.80 -2.87 7.76
CA ALA A 131 22.78 -3.71 8.96
C ALA A 131 21.38 -4.28 9.25
N THR A 132 20.35 -3.45 9.08
CA THR A 132 18.95 -3.86 9.28
C THR A 132 18.52 -4.86 8.22
N LEU A 133 18.92 -4.67 6.96
CA LEU A 133 18.63 -5.60 5.86
C LEU A 133 19.25 -6.98 6.04
N LYS A 134 20.32 -7.09 6.83
CA LYS A 134 21.01 -8.36 7.16
C LYS A 134 20.79 -8.80 8.60
N SER A 135 19.79 -8.24 9.27
CA SER A 135 19.51 -8.53 10.69
C SER A 135 18.77 -9.84 10.89
N ALA A 136 18.79 -10.34 12.12
CA ALA A 136 18.01 -11.50 12.54
C ALA A 136 16.49 -11.26 12.38
N THR A 137 16.04 -10.01 12.56
CA THR A 137 14.64 -9.63 12.34
C THR A 137 14.26 -9.80 10.86
N MET A 138 15.12 -9.40 9.95
CA MET A 138 14.86 -9.58 8.51
C MET A 138 14.81 -11.08 8.15
N GLU A 139 15.65 -11.90 8.74
CA GLU A 139 15.61 -13.35 8.54
C GLU A 139 14.25 -13.91 8.99
N LYS A 140 13.76 -13.49 10.15
CA LYS A 140 12.43 -13.89 10.65
C LYS A 140 11.31 -13.43 9.72
N VAL A 141 11.41 -12.21 9.20
CA VAL A 141 10.45 -11.66 8.22
C VAL A 141 10.41 -12.55 6.97
N LEU A 142 11.55 -12.87 6.41
CA LEU A 142 11.65 -13.69 5.20
C LEU A 142 11.14 -15.12 5.43
N THR A 143 11.47 -15.72 6.56
CA THR A 143 10.99 -17.05 6.93
C THR A 143 9.47 -17.08 7.09
N THR A 144 8.91 -16.08 7.77
CA THR A 144 7.45 -15.92 7.93
C THR A 144 6.77 -15.70 6.58
N PHE A 145 7.34 -14.83 5.75
CA PHE A 145 6.85 -14.57 4.40
C PHE A 145 6.79 -15.82 3.55
N LYS A 146 7.86 -16.61 3.53
CA LYS A 146 7.91 -17.87 2.76
C LYS A 146 6.85 -18.86 3.22
N LYS A 147 6.56 -18.91 4.52
CA LYS A 147 5.52 -19.78 5.08
C LYS A 147 4.13 -19.44 4.56
N VAL A 148 3.85 -18.17 4.26
CA VAL A 148 2.56 -17.76 3.68
C VAL A 148 2.29 -18.49 2.37
N LYS A 149 3.33 -18.77 1.58
CA LYS A 149 3.21 -19.46 0.29
C LYS A 149 2.57 -20.83 0.43
N ASP A 150 2.80 -21.54 1.53
CA ASP A 150 2.23 -22.86 1.77
C ASP A 150 0.69 -22.85 1.83
N TYR A 151 0.11 -21.67 1.99
CA TYR A 151 -1.33 -21.46 2.08
C TYR A 151 -1.93 -20.82 0.83
N THR A 152 -1.14 -20.63 -0.21
CA THR A 152 -1.60 -20.19 -1.54
C THR A 152 -1.80 -21.40 -2.46
N ASP A 153 -2.51 -21.20 -3.57
CA ASP A 153 -2.72 -22.27 -4.56
C ASP A 153 -1.63 -22.30 -5.65
N LYS A 154 -1.53 -23.42 -6.35
CA LYS A 154 -0.52 -23.65 -7.41
C LYS A 154 -0.67 -22.72 -8.60
N ASN A 155 -1.86 -22.18 -8.83
CA ASN A 155 -2.18 -21.34 -9.99
C ASN A 155 -1.92 -19.85 -9.72
N ALA A 156 -1.37 -19.52 -8.54
CA ALA A 156 -1.08 -18.14 -8.17
C ALA A 156 -0.06 -17.43 -9.08
N PRO A 157 1.01 -18.09 -9.60
CA PRO A 157 1.98 -17.39 -10.44
C PRO A 157 1.34 -16.70 -11.64
N GLY A 158 1.64 -15.41 -11.83
CA GLY A 158 1.12 -14.59 -12.92
C GLY A 158 -0.32 -14.12 -12.80
N ARG A 159 -1.04 -14.54 -11.76
CA ARG A 159 -2.43 -14.14 -11.56
C ARG A 159 -2.53 -12.65 -11.26
N ASP A 160 -3.49 -11.98 -11.88
CA ASP A 160 -3.83 -10.60 -11.58
C ASP A 160 -4.48 -10.46 -10.21
N TRP A 161 -4.28 -9.33 -9.55
CA TRP A 161 -4.79 -9.08 -8.20
C TRP A 161 -6.33 -9.16 -8.09
N ASN A 162 -7.03 -8.67 -9.12
CA ASN A 162 -8.49 -8.68 -9.15
C ASN A 162 -9.07 -10.10 -9.30
N LEU A 163 -8.35 -11.00 -9.97
CA LEU A 163 -8.71 -12.41 -10.06
C LEU A 163 -8.55 -13.09 -8.69
N ALA A 164 -7.52 -12.73 -7.95
CA ALA A 164 -7.35 -13.21 -6.56
C ALA A 164 -8.50 -12.71 -5.67
N THR A 165 -8.88 -11.44 -5.80
CA THR A 165 -10.03 -10.89 -5.05
C THR A 165 -11.32 -11.64 -5.40
N ALA A 166 -11.53 -11.97 -6.67
CA ALA A 166 -12.70 -12.75 -7.10
C ALA A 166 -12.79 -14.11 -6.41
N MET A 167 -11.66 -14.75 -6.10
CA MET A 167 -11.65 -16.01 -5.35
C MET A 167 -12.22 -15.86 -3.94
N VAL A 168 -11.91 -14.74 -3.28
CA VAL A 168 -12.48 -14.42 -1.95
C VAL A 168 -13.98 -14.11 -2.07
N ILE A 169 -14.37 -13.33 -3.06
CA ILE A 169 -15.77 -12.99 -3.33
C ILE A 169 -16.63 -14.25 -3.52
N ASN A 170 -16.11 -15.23 -4.28
CA ASN A 170 -16.82 -16.45 -4.64
C ASN A 170 -16.70 -17.56 -3.58
N GLY A 171 -16.00 -17.33 -2.48
CA GLY A 171 -15.84 -18.33 -1.43
C GLY A 171 -14.85 -19.44 -1.74
N GLN A 172 -14.06 -19.34 -2.81
CA GLN A 172 -12.99 -20.29 -3.15
C GLN A 172 -11.78 -20.13 -2.24
N ALA A 173 -11.54 -18.89 -1.78
CA ALA A 173 -10.48 -18.57 -0.85
C ALA A 173 -11.02 -17.79 0.35
N GLY A 174 -10.30 -17.86 1.48
CA GLY A 174 -10.73 -17.21 2.71
C GLY A 174 -10.36 -15.75 2.84
N MET A 175 -9.16 -15.38 2.38
CA MET A 175 -8.61 -14.04 2.61
C MET A 175 -7.59 -13.64 1.56
N GLN A 176 -7.33 -12.32 1.47
CA GLN A 176 -6.33 -11.73 0.58
C GLN A 176 -5.61 -10.58 1.28
N LEU A 177 -4.30 -10.54 1.15
CA LEU A 177 -3.48 -9.39 1.57
C LEU A 177 -3.35 -8.44 0.36
N MET A 178 -4.06 -7.34 0.39
CA MET A 178 -4.12 -6.40 -0.74
C MET A 178 -4.54 -5.02 -0.24
N GLY A 179 -4.16 -3.98 -0.95
CA GLY A 179 -4.56 -2.62 -0.64
C GLY A 179 -6.06 -2.35 -0.81
N ASP A 180 -6.48 -1.17 -0.44
CA ASP A 180 -7.89 -0.78 -0.38
C ASP A 180 -8.62 -0.78 -1.73
N TRP A 181 -7.87 -0.79 -2.85
CA TRP A 181 -8.49 -0.94 -4.19
C TRP A 181 -9.22 -2.28 -4.36
N ALA A 182 -8.89 -3.31 -3.58
CA ALA A 182 -9.61 -4.58 -3.58
C ALA A 182 -11.09 -4.38 -3.18
N LYS A 183 -11.40 -3.39 -2.35
CA LYS A 183 -12.77 -3.08 -1.97
C LYS A 183 -13.67 -2.80 -3.17
N GLY A 184 -13.15 -2.13 -4.18
CA GLY A 184 -13.90 -1.84 -5.41
C GLY A 184 -14.41 -3.09 -6.10
N GLU A 185 -13.65 -4.18 -6.07
CA GLU A 185 -14.05 -5.46 -6.66
C GLU A 185 -15.24 -6.08 -5.90
N PHE A 186 -15.21 -6.04 -4.56
CA PHE A 186 -16.32 -6.52 -3.72
C PHE A 186 -17.60 -5.71 -3.98
N LEU A 187 -17.48 -4.37 -4.01
CA LEU A 187 -18.62 -3.49 -4.25
C LEU A 187 -19.20 -3.67 -5.65
N ALA A 188 -18.36 -3.82 -6.67
CA ALA A 188 -18.79 -4.08 -8.04
C ALA A 188 -19.54 -5.43 -8.18
N ALA A 189 -19.22 -6.40 -7.33
CA ALA A 189 -19.92 -7.69 -7.26
C ALA A 189 -21.19 -7.64 -6.40
N GLY A 190 -21.61 -6.46 -5.94
CA GLY A 190 -22.80 -6.29 -5.11
C GLY A 190 -22.64 -6.73 -3.65
N LYS A 191 -21.40 -6.88 -3.18
CA LYS A 191 -21.12 -7.33 -1.81
C LYS A 191 -21.19 -6.16 -0.84
N VAL A 192 -21.68 -6.45 0.37
CA VAL A 192 -21.94 -5.47 1.43
C VAL A 192 -20.81 -5.50 2.46
N PRO A 193 -20.17 -4.35 2.74
CA PRO A 193 -19.12 -4.28 3.76
C PRO A 193 -19.64 -4.69 5.14
N GLY A 194 -18.85 -5.48 5.85
CA GLY A 194 -19.19 -5.99 7.18
C GLY A 194 -20.05 -7.24 7.18
N LYS A 195 -20.79 -7.48 6.11
CA LYS A 195 -21.67 -8.65 5.96
C LYS A 195 -21.08 -9.72 5.04
N ASP A 196 -20.74 -9.32 3.80
CA ASP A 196 -20.25 -10.23 2.77
C ASP A 196 -18.72 -10.25 2.69
N PHE A 197 -18.08 -9.21 3.17
CA PHE A 197 -16.63 -9.12 3.30
C PHE A 197 -16.27 -8.21 4.46
N VAL A 198 -15.08 -8.42 5.03
CA VAL A 198 -14.53 -7.57 6.08
C VAL A 198 -13.14 -7.09 5.69
N CYS A 199 -12.82 -5.88 6.12
CA CYS A 199 -11.50 -5.30 6.06
C CYS A 199 -10.92 -5.26 7.47
N VAL A 200 -9.73 -5.80 7.64
CA VAL A 200 -8.96 -5.67 8.88
C VAL A 200 -7.52 -5.31 8.52
N ALA A 201 -6.81 -4.68 9.45
CA ALA A 201 -5.40 -4.41 9.25
C ALA A 201 -4.66 -5.73 9.00
N ALA A 202 -3.65 -5.71 8.13
CA ALA A 202 -2.76 -6.86 7.96
C ALA A 202 -2.21 -7.29 9.33
N PRO A 203 -1.96 -8.59 9.54
CA PRO A 203 -1.60 -9.11 10.87
C PRO A 203 -0.44 -8.34 11.51
N GLY A 204 -0.63 -7.92 12.76
CA GLY A 204 0.37 -7.19 13.53
C GLY A 204 0.54 -5.72 13.14
N THR A 205 -0.29 -5.17 12.26
CA THR A 205 -0.11 -3.81 11.73
C THR A 205 -1.24 -2.83 12.08
N ALA A 206 -2.08 -3.16 13.06
CA ALA A 206 -3.26 -2.34 13.38
C ALA A 206 -2.93 -0.89 13.75
N LYS A 207 -1.75 -0.63 14.34
CA LYS A 207 -1.31 0.70 14.74
C LYS A 207 -0.33 1.34 13.76
N ALA A 208 -0.25 0.82 12.57
CA ALA A 208 0.61 1.32 11.50
C ALA A 208 -0.18 1.46 10.20
N TYR A 209 0.38 2.19 9.26
CA TYR A 209 -0.29 2.48 8.00
C TYR A 209 0.77 2.55 6.90
N THR A 210 0.71 1.63 5.93
CA THR A 210 1.51 1.75 4.71
C THR A 210 0.68 2.44 3.64
N PHE A 211 1.21 3.50 3.06
CA PHE A 211 0.45 4.33 2.15
C PHE A 211 0.99 4.34 0.73
N ASN A 212 0.06 4.59 -0.20
CA ASN A 212 0.32 4.96 -1.58
C ASN A 212 -0.51 6.22 -1.87
N VAL A 213 0.14 7.27 -2.33
CA VAL A 213 -0.51 8.53 -2.70
C VAL A 213 -0.38 8.70 -4.20
N ASP A 214 -1.51 8.67 -4.91
CA ASP A 214 -1.53 9.02 -6.31
C ASP A 214 -1.50 10.54 -6.46
N SER A 215 -0.73 11.02 -7.44
CA SER A 215 -0.61 12.45 -7.69
C SER A 215 -0.51 12.76 -9.17
N PHE A 216 -0.90 13.97 -9.54
CA PHE A 216 -0.67 14.50 -10.88
C PHE A 216 0.50 15.48 -10.83
N ALA A 217 1.58 15.12 -11.53
CA ALA A 217 2.71 16.00 -11.73
C ALA A 217 2.32 17.10 -12.70
N MET A 218 2.77 18.31 -12.42
CA MET A 218 2.48 19.49 -13.23
C MET A 218 3.73 19.82 -14.05
N PHE A 219 3.70 19.54 -15.35
CA PHE A 219 4.80 19.86 -16.24
C PHE A 219 4.83 21.33 -16.60
N LYS A 220 6.02 21.88 -16.80
CA LYS A 220 6.17 23.27 -17.25
C LYS A 220 5.50 23.46 -18.60
N LEU A 221 4.71 24.53 -18.72
CA LEU A 221 4.04 24.92 -19.93
C LEU A 221 4.62 26.25 -20.47
N LYS A 222 4.45 26.48 -21.76
CA LYS A 222 4.77 27.80 -22.35
C LYS A 222 3.84 28.86 -21.74
N ASP A 223 4.32 30.11 -21.71
CA ASP A 223 3.49 31.23 -21.26
C ASP A 223 2.19 31.31 -22.04
N GLY A 224 1.09 31.51 -21.32
CA GLY A 224 -0.23 31.58 -21.93
C GLY A 224 -1.35 31.05 -21.02
N PRO A 225 -2.59 30.99 -21.58
CA PRO A 225 -3.78 30.65 -20.80
C PRO A 225 -3.73 29.22 -20.23
N ASN A 226 -2.93 28.31 -20.82
CA ASN A 226 -2.79 26.94 -20.31
C ASN A 226 -2.10 26.87 -18.95
N GLN A 227 -1.24 27.82 -18.61
CA GLN A 227 -0.64 27.89 -17.27
C GLN A 227 -1.70 28.13 -16.20
N GLN A 228 -2.64 29.05 -16.47
CA GLN A 228 -3.73 29.31 -15.53
C GLN A 228 -4.69 28.12 -15.44
N ALA A 229 -4.99 27.48 -16.56
CA ALA A 229 -5.81 26.26 -16.58
C ALA A 229 -5.15 25.12 -15.76
N GLN A 230 -3.84 24.98 -15.84
CA GLN A 230 -3.10 24.01 -15.02
C GLN A 230 -3.22 24.31 -13.53
N LYS A 231 -3.12 25.58 -13.13
CA LYS A 231 -3.30 25.99 -11.74
C LYS A 231 -4.73 25.74 -11.27
N ASP A 232 -5.71 26.04 -12.11
CA ASP A 232 -7.13 25.78 -11.81
C ASP A 232 -7.39 24.28 -11.63
N LEU A 233 -6.78 23.44 -12.47
CA LEU A 233 -6.86 21.99 -12.35
C LEU A 233 -6.25 21.50 -11.03
N ALA A 234 -5.08 22.01 -10.66
CA ALA A 234 -4.42 21.65 -9.40
C ALA A 234 -5.29 22.03 -8.19
N ALA A 235 -5.88 23.23 -8.21
CA ALA A 235 -6.80 23.69 -7.17
C ALA A 235 -8.04 22.78 -7.09
N ALA A 236 -8.61 22.40 -8.22
CA ALA A 236 -9.78 21.52 -8.30
C ALA A 236 -9.48 20.13 -7.75
N ILE A 237 -8.33 19.55 -8.06
CA ILE A 237 -7.90 18.22 -7.57
C ILE A 237 -7.83 18.19 -6.05
N MET A 238 -7.32 19.23 -5.43
CA MET A 238 -7.24 19.34 -3.97
C MET A 238 -8.55 19.81 -3.33
N GLY A 239 -9.51 20.25 -4.12
CA GLY A 239 -10.80 20.74 -3.61
C GLY A 239 -11.64 19.64 -2.97
N PRO A 240 -12.50 19.97 -1.99
CA PRO A 240 -13.27 18.97 -1.25
C PRO A 240 -14.22 18.16 -2.15
N GLN A 241 -14.78 18.76 -3.17
CA GLN A 241 -15.70 18.06 -4.09
C GLN A 241 -14.99 16.97 -4.88
N PHE A 242 -13.84 17.25 -5.46
CA PHE A 242 -13.05 16.26 -6.19
C PHE A 242 -12.59 15.14 -5.23
N GLN A 243 -12.06 15.52 -4.08
CA GLN A 243 -11.56 14.57 -3.09
C GLN A 243 -12.66 13.59 -2.64
N GLU A 244 -13.88 14.04 -2.45
CA GLU A 244 -14.99 13.17 -2.08
C GLU A 244 -15.41 12.26 -3.23
N VAL A 245 -15.75 12.82 -4.39
CA VAL A 245 -16.30 12.07 -5.52
C VAL A 245 -15.29 11.05 -6.06
N PHE A 246 -14.04 11.48 -6.25
CA PHE A 246 -12.99 10.59 -6.75
C PHE A 246 -12.77 9.40 -5.81
N ASN A 247 -12.66 9.67 -4.52
CA ASN A 247 -12.31 8.64 -3.55
C ASN A 247 -13.48 7.68 -3.23
N LEU A 248 -14.72 8.14 -3.31
CA LEU A 248 -15.89 7.26 -3.24
C LEU A 248 -15.89 6.23 -4.37
N ASN A 249 -15.49 6.64 -5.58
CA ASN A 249 -15.43 5.75 -6.74
C ASN A 249 -14.19 4.86 -6.74
N LYS A 250 -13.06 5.36 -6.27
CA LYS A 250 -11.78 4.64 -6.30
C LYS A 250 -11.64 3.61 -5.18
N GLY A 251 -12.34 3.77 -4.08
CA GLY A 251 -12.19 2.92 -2.90
C GLY A 251 -11.07 3.35 -1.96
N SER A 252 -10.43 4.46 -2.23
CA SER A 252 -9.41 5.12 -1.40
C SER A 252 -10.03 6.17 -0.49
N ILE A 253 -9.21 6.91 0.24
CA ILE A 253 -9.67 8.00 1.10
C ILE A 253 -9.13 9.35 0.59
N PRO A 254 -9.83 10.46 0.92
CA PRO A 254 -9.29 11.78 0.64
C PRO A 254 -7.93 11.99 1.30
N VAL A 255 -7.02 12.65 0.58
CA VAL A 255 -5.73 13.05 1.15
C VAL A 255 -5.88 14.30 2.01
N ARG A 256 -6.90 15.08 1.74
CA ARG A 256 -7.22 16.31 2.44
C ARG A 256 -7.73 16.03 3.85
N LEU A 257 -7.12 16.65 4.86
CA LEU A 257 -7.54 16.52 6.26
C LEU A 257 -8.92 17.18 6.49
N ASN A 258 -9.60 16.73 7.53
CA ASN A 258 -10.86 17.30 8.01
C ASN A 258 -12.02 17.27 7.00
N MET A 259 -12.00 16.28 6.10
CA MET A 259 -13.11 16.05 5.19
C MET A 259 -14.28 15.34 5.90
N PRO A 260 -15.53 15.71 5.60
CA PRO A 260 -16.68 14.91 6.02
C PRO A 260 -16.61 13.51 5.40
N MET A 261 -16.81 12.48 6.21
CA MET A 261 -16.73 11.07 5.77
C MET A 261 -18.09 10.36 5.77
N ASP A 262 -19.19 11.10 5.87
CA ASP A 262 -20.55 10.54 6.05
C ASP A 262 -20.96 9.60 4.92
N LYS A 263 -20.51 9.85 3.70
CA LYS A 263 -20.81 9.05 2.52
C LYS A 263 -19.91 7.83 2.35
N PHE A 264 -18.86 7.73 3.15
CA PHE A 264 -17.89 6.64 3.07
C PHE A 264 -18.29 5.47 3.97
N ASP A 265 -17.85 4.26 3.60
CA ASP A 265 -18.09 3.05 4.40
C ASP A 265 -17.20 2.97 5.64
N ASP A 266 -17.42 1.96 6.48
CA ASP A 266 -16.68 1.78 7.72
C ASP A 266 -15.19 1.49 7.48
N CYS A 267 -14.82 0.80 6.41
CA CYS A 267 -13.43 0.57 6.04
C CYS A 267 -12.71 1.90 5.75
N ALA A 268 -13.34 2.77 4.97
CA ALA A 268 -12.78 4.10 4.66
C ALA A 268 -12.71 5.00 5.90
N LYS A 269 -13.71 4.95 6.77
CA LYS A 269 -13.72 5.71 8.04
C LYS A 269 -12.60 5.27 8.97
N THR A 270 -12.40 3.95 9.09
CA THR A 270 -11.27 3.39 9.86
C THR A 270 -9.94 3.79 9.24
N SER A 271 -9.81 3.71 7.92
CA SER A 271 -8.60 4.14 7.21
C SER A 271 -8.28 5.61 7.47
N THR A 272 -9.28 6.49 7.42
CA THR A 272 -9.10 7.92 7.68
C THR A 272 -8.64 8.19 9.12
N LYS A 273 -9.26 7.53 10.09
CA LYS A 273 -8.86 7.64 11.49
C LYS A 273 -7.41 7.18 11.70
N ASP A 274 -7.07 6.01 11.16
CA ASP A 274 -5.73 5.44 11.29
C ASP A 274 -4.68 6.28 10.55
N PHE A 275 -5.04 6.88 9.42
CA PHE A 275 -4.18 7.81 8.69
C PHE A 275 -3.79 9.01 9.55
N VAL A 276 -4.76 9.64 10.21
CA VAL A 276 -4.51 10.77 11.12
C VAL A 276 -3.69 10.32 12.32
N ASP A 277 -4.07 9.23 12.99
CA ASP A 277 -3.39 8.72 14.18
C ASP A 277 -1.93 8.35 13.88
N THR A 278 -1.68 7.65 12.78
CA THR A 278 -0.32 7.24 12.39
C THR A 278 0.54 8.38 11.90
N SER A 279 -0.06 9.42 11.32
CA SER A 279 0.67 10.65 10.97
C SER A 279 1.26 11.33 12.19
N LYS A 280 0.58 11.23 13.33
CA LYS A 280 1.03 11.79 14.62
C LYS A 280 2.00 10.87 15.34
N SER A 281 1.82 9.57 15.28
CA SER A 281 2.65 8.58 15.98
C SER A 281 3.97 8.25 15.27
N GLY A 282 4.13 8.64 14.02
CA GLY A 282 5.30 8.28 13.21
C GLY A 282 5.20 6.92 12.54
N ALA A 283 4.04 6.27 12.60
CA ALA A 283 3.80 4.96 11.99
C ALA A 283 3.06 5.03 10.64
N LEU A 284 3.03 6.20 10.01
CA LEU A 284 2.56 6.39 8.64
C LEU A 284 3.77 6.23 7.71
N LEU A 285 3.79 5.14 6.96
CA LEU A 285 4.99 4.65 6.29
C LEU A 285 4.76 4.49 4.77
N PRO A 286 5.72 4.90 3.93
CA PRO A 286 5.57 4.75 2.48
C PRO A 286 5.74 3.30 2.04
N SER A 287 4.90 2.87 1.09
CA SER A 287 4.98 1.53 0.50
C SER A 287 6.06 1.46 -0.58
N ILE A 288 7.00 0.50 -0.47
CA ILE A 288 7.92 0.17 -1.56
C ILE A 288 7.15 -0.45 -2.73
N ALA A 289 6.24 -1.37 -2.45
CA ALA A 289 5.49 -2.08 -3.49
C ALA A 289 4.82 -1.12 -4.48
N HIS A 290 4.47 0.07 -4.01
CA HIS A 290 3.71 1.05 -4.79
C HIS A 290 4.49 2.33 -5.09
N GLY A 291 5.81 2.26 -5.08
CA GLY A 291 6.67 3.34 -5.57
C GLY A 291 6.73 4.57 -4.68
N MET A 292 6.60 4.40 -3.36
CA MET A 292 6.53 5.54 -2.43
C MET A 292 7.79 5.75 -1.57
N ALA A 293 8.66 4.75 -1.48
CA ALA A 293 9.68 4.74 -0.42
C ALA A 293 11.10 4.98 -0.89
N VAL A 294 11.50 4.40 -2.02
CA VAL A 294 12.91 4.36 -2.48
C VAL A 294 13.01 4.69 -3.97
N PRO A 295 14.21 5.05 -4.46
CA PRO A 295 14.42 5.32 -5.89
C PRO A 295 14.01 4.14 -6.77
N SER A 296 13.56 4.44 -8.00
CA SER A 296 12.96 3.47 -8.92
C SER A 296 13.85 2.27 -9.21
N ALA A 297 15.15 2.47 -9.37
CA ALA A 297 16.09 1.38 -9.65
C ALA A 297 16.18 0.41 -8.48
N ALA A 298 16.35 0.93 -7.26
CA ALA A 298 16.39 0.12 -6.05
C ALA A 298 15.05 -0.61 -5.82
N GLU A 299 13.95 0.09 -6.01
CA GLU A 299 12.60 -0.49 -5.89
C GLU A 299 12.43 -1.73 -6.77
N GLY A 300 12.71 -1.58 -8.06
CA GLY A 300 12.59 -2.69 -9.02
C GLY A 300 13.46 -3.88 -8.63
N ALA A 301 14.72 -3.63 -8.29
CA ALA A 301 15.68 -4.68 -7.92
C ALA A 301 15.29 -5.39 -6.61
N ILE A 302 14.81 -4.65 -5.62
CA ILE A 302 14.35 -5.23 -4.34
C ILE A 302 13.10 -6.09 -4.55
N LYS A 303 12.13 -5.61 -5.32
CA LYS A 303 10.94 -6.39 -5.66
C LYS A 303 11.31 -7.71 -6.35
N ASP A 304 12.22 -7.65 -7.31
CA ASP A 304 12.67 -8.85 -8.03
C ASP A 304 13.37 -9.83 -7.11
N ALA A 305 14.22 -9.35 -6.19
CA ALA A 305 14.91 -10.20 -5.22
C ALA A 305 13.92 -10.93 -4.28
N VAL A 306 12.90 -10.22 -3.80
CA VAL A 306 11.86 -10.79 -2.93
C VAL A 306 11.00 -11.80 -3.69
N SER A 307 10.60 -11.47 -4.92
CA SER A 307 9.81 -12.36 -5.76
C SER A 307 10.59 -13.62 -6.13
N GLN A 308 11.89 -13.49 -6.40
CA GLN A 308 12.76 -14.62 -6.64
C GLN A 308 12.83 -15.57 -5.43
N PHE A 309 12.95 -15.01 -4.23
CA PHE A 309 12.92 -15.78 -2.99
C PHE A 309 11.59 -16.53 -2.82
N TRP A 310 10.46 -15.84 -3.05
CA TRP A 310 9.12 -16.42 -3.00
C TRP A 310 8.99 -17.62 -3.96
N ASN A 311 9.50 -17.49 -5.18
CA ASN A 311 9.32 -18.46 -6.25
C ASN A 311 10.39 -19.58 -6.30
N THR A 312 11.44 -19.51 -5.47
CA THR A 312 12.56 -20.44 -5.51
C THR A 312 12.67 -21.21 -4.19
N ASP A 313 12.18 -22.43 -4.17
CA ASP A 313 12.10 -23.24 -2.94
C ASP A 313 13.46 -23.46 -2.25
N LYS A 314 14.53 -23.60 -3.03
CA LYS A 314 15.88 -23.85 -2.51
C LYS A 314 16.62 -22.62 -2.03
N MET A 315 16.09 -21.44 -2.31
CA MET A 315 16.72 -20.18 -1.90
C MET A 315 16.52 -19.97 -0.41
N THR A 316 17.62 -19.74 0.32
CA THR A 316 17.57 -19.52 1.77
C THR A 316 17.23 -18.06 2.09
N ALA A 317 16.79 -17.82 3.33
CA ALA A 317 16.58 -16.45 3.82
C ALA A 317 17.89 -15.64 3.76
N LYS A 318 19.04 -16.24 4.03
CA LYS A 318 20.34 -15.59 3.93
C LYS A 318 20.64 -15.16 2.49
N ASP A 319 20.39 -16.04 1.52
CA ASP A 319 20.54 -15.69 0.09
C ASP A 319 19.65 -14.50 -0.30
N ALA A 320 18.42 -14.50 0.19
CA ALA A 320 17.48 -13.38 -0.04
C ALA A 320 17.97 -12.07 0.58
N MET A 321 18.46 -12.14 1.84
CA MET A 321 19.02 -10.95 2.50
C MET A 321 20.21 -10.38 1.73
N ASP A 322 21.11 -11.21 1.23
CA ASP A 322 22.26 -10.78 0.43
C ASP A 322 21.80 -10.10 -0.88
N LYS A 323 20.81 -10.68 -1.56
CA LYS A 323 20.25 -10.11 -2.79
C LYS A 323 19.52 -8.78 -2.56
N ILE A 324 18.75 -8.70 -1.50
CA ILE A 324 18.04 -7.46 -1.12
C ILE A 324 19.05 -6.36 -0.78
N ALA A 325 20.08 -6.69 -0.01
CA ALA A 325 21.12 -5.73 0.36
C ALA A 325 21.91 -5.23 -0.88
N ALA A 326 22.17 -6.10 -1.84
CA ALA A 326 22.80 -5.70 -3.10
C ALA A 326 21.87 -4.81 -3.95
N ALA A 327 20.60 -5.16 -4.04
CA ALA A 327 19.58 -4.39 -4.75
C ALA A 327 19.39 -2.99 -4.15
N ALA A 328 19.49 -2.87 -2.83
CA ALA A 328 19.34 -1.60 -2.10
C ALA A 328 20.43 -0.57 -2.45
N LYS A 329 21.54 -1.00 -3.03
CA LYS A 329 22.64 -0.11 -3.46
C LYS A 329 22.46 0.46 -4.88
N MET A 330 21.43 0.05 -5.59
CA MET A 330 21.15 0.54 -6.94
C MET A 330 20.58 1.96 -6.89
N HIS A 331 20.98 2.82 -7.86
CA HIS A 331 20.61 4.23 -7.94
C HIS A 331 19.85 4.54 -9.24
#